data_187e4f463eef19f2a7eb2ec2ead2cabc
#
_entry.id   187e4f463eef19f2a7eb2ec2ead2cabc
#
_cell.length_a   1.000
_cell.length_b   1.000
_cell.length_c   1.000
_cell.angle_alpha   90.00
_cell.angle_beta   90.00
_cell.angle_gamma   90.00
#
_symmetry.space_group_name_H-M   'P 1'
#
loop_
_entity.id
_entity.type
_entity.pdbx_description
1 polymer ?
#
loop_
_entity_poly.entity_id
_entity_poly.type
_entity_poly.pdbx_seq_one_letter_code
_entity_poly.pdbx_strand_id
1 'polypeptide(L)'
;MGQAAAPWKTVWITGASSGIGRQLALDLAGMGVTVAVSARSADQLAELAAENANIRSYPLDVTDLAACRKTAASIEADIGPLDLVVMAAGIWIIRDIESFQAEDSIKAMRVNYEGAAGVVDAVLPSMRRRRAGHIAPVASVAGYRGIPRAVTYAPTKAALIAMAEAMRTDAQRHGIKVQIINPGFVRTPMTDSNDFPMPFLMQPEDASKRIIAGLQSDRFEIVFPARLAIIMKLLRLLPYRLYFWLMARFVQRT
;
A
#
# COMPACT_ATOMS: atom_id res chain seq x y z
N MET A 1 -7.62 13.42 -24.03
CA MET A 1 -8.17 12.06 -23.85
C MET A 1 -8.93 12.07 -22.55
N GLY A 2 -10.28 11.96 -22.59
CA GLY A 2 -11.10 11.93 -21.38
C GLY A 2 -10.70 10.73 -20.52
N GLN A 3 -10.43 10.96 -19.24
CA GLN A 3 -10.22 9.89 -18.29
C GLN A 3 -11.51 9.06 -18.23
N ALA A 4 -11.41 7.76 -18.44
CA ALA A 4 -12.54 6.86 -18.24
C ALA A 4 -13.05 7.00 -16.80
N ALA A 5 -14.37 7.02 -16.62
CA ALA A 5 -14.97 7.10 -15.30
C ALA A 5 -14.46 5.97 -14.40
N ALA A 6 -14.19 6.27 -13.13
CA ALA A 6 -13.78 5.27 -12.17
C ALA A 6 -14.91 4.25 -11.96
N PRO A 7 -14.61 2.94 -11.92
CA PRO A 7 -15.64 1.93 -11.67
C PRO A 7 -16.13 1.88 -10.22
N TRP A 8 -15.49 2.62 -9.33
CA TRP A 8 -15.80 2.69 -7.90
C TRP A 8 -16.56 3.97 -7.58
N LYS A 9 -17.58 3.87 -6.74
CA LYS A 9 -18.31 5.01 -6.18
C LYS A 9 -17.71 5.44 -4.85
N THR A 10 -17.32 4.47 -4.03
CA THR A 10 -16.81 4.68 -2.67
C THR A 10 -15.50 3.94 -2.47
N VAL A 11 -14.45 4.67 -2.08
CA VAL A 11 -13.11 4.14 -1.85
C VAL A 11 -12.63 4.49 -0.45
N TRP A 12 -12.01 3.55 0.24
CA TRP A 12 -11.31 3.81 1.50
C TRP A 12 -9.80 3.68 1.33
N ILE A 13 -9.04 4.69 1.75
CA ILE A 13 -7.57 4.70 1.69
C ILE A 13 -7.02 4.91 3.09
N THR A 14 -6.24 3.94 3.60
CA THR A 14 -5.46 4.12 4.83
C THR A 14 -4.05 4.64 4.50
N GLY A 15 -3.43 5.40 5.43
CA GLY A 15 -2.15 6.04 5.17
C GLY A 15 -2.23 7.22 4.19
N ALA A 16 -3.36 7.94 4.21
CA ALA A 16 -3.64 9.00 3.25
C ALA A 16 -3.15 10.39 3.68
N SER A 17 -2.48 10.55 4.81
CA SER A 17 -1.97 11.86 5.26
C SER A 17 -0.81 12.38 4.40
N SER A 18 -0.11 11.53 3.66
CA SER A 18 1.03 11.92 2.83
C SER A 18 1.29 10.96 1.66
N GLY A 19 2.24 11.31 0.80
CA GLY A 19 2.80 10.47 -0.23
C GLY A 19 1.78 9.84 -1.19
N ILE A 20 1.92 8.55 -1.46
CA ILE A 20 1.08 7.82 -2.42
C ILE A 20 -0.39 7.83 -2.02
N GLY A 21 -0.70 7.59 -0.74
CA GLY A 21 -2.08 7.54 -0.26
C GLY A 21 -2.81 8.87 -0.42
N ARG A 22 -2.14 9.98 -0.10
CA ARG A 22 -2.67 11.34 -0.27
C ARG A 22 -2.92 11.67 -1.73
N GLN A 23 -1.94 11.44 -2.59
CA GLN A 23 -2.09 11.73 -4.02
C GLN A 23 -3.19 10.89 -4.67
N LEU A 24 -3.27 9.60 -4.30
CA LEU A 24 -4.31 8.72 -4.81
C LEU A 24 -5.71 9.19 -4.38
N ALA A 25 -5.85 9.71 -3.15
CA ALA A 25 -7.12 10.26 -2.67
C ALA A 25 -7.56 11.48 -3.49
N LEU A 26 -6.63 12.40 -3.77
CA LEU A 26 -6.90 13.59 -4.61
C LEU A 26 -7.31 13.22 -6.04
N ASP A 27 -6.56 12.30 -6.67
CA ASP A 27 -6.82 11.91 -8.04
C ASP A 27 -8.17 11.19 -8.18
N LEU A 28 -8.51 10.27 -7.26
CA LEU A 28 -9.81 9.59 -7.26
C LEU A 28 -10.96 10.55 -6.96
N ALA A 29 -10.79 11.45 -5.99
CA ALA A 29 -11.80 12.47 -5.70
C ALA A 29 -12.02 13.42 -6.89
N GLY A 30 -10.95 13.77 -7.62
CA GLY A 30 -11.01 14.53 -8.87
C GLY A 30 -11.74 13.80 -10.02
N MET A 31 -11.83 12.47 -9.95
CA MET A 31 -12.63 11.64 -10.87
C MET A 31 -14.09 11.50 -10.43
N GLY A 32 -14.52 12.18 -9.35
CA GLY A 32 -15.88 12.11 -8.81
C GLY A 32 -16.16 10.94 -7.87
N VAL A 33 -15.11 10.24 -7.42
CA VAL A 33 -15.22 9.15 -6.44
C VAL A 33 -15.32 9.73 -5.03
N THR A 34 -16.22 9.22 -4.20
CA THR A 34 -16.24 9.54 -2.77
C THR A 34 -15.14 8.75 -2.06
N VAL A 35 -14.18 9.47 -1.45
CA VAL A 35 -12.99 8.87 -0.85
C VAL A 35 -12.97 9.07 0.65
N ALA A 36 -13.06 7.98 1.41
CA ALA A 36 -12.76 7.95 2.84
C ALA A 36 -11.24 7.87 3.02
N VAL A 37 -10.66 8.76 3.82
CA VAL A 37 -9.22 8.82 4.09
C VAL A 37 -8.94 8.59 5.57
N SER A 38 -7.97 7.74 5.86
CA SER A 38 -7.56 7.41 7.24
C SER A 38 -6.05 7.50 7.43
N ALA A 39 -5.66 8.10 8.52
CA ALA A 39 -4.30 8.14 9.08
C ALA A 39 -4.40 8.56 10.55
N ARG A 40 -3.27 8.56 11.28
CA ARG A 40 -3.23 8.98 12.69
C ARG A 40 -3.36 10.51 12.85
N SER A 41 -2.80 11.30 11.91
CA SER A 41 -2.85 12.76 11.97
C SER A 41 -4.21 13.26 11.50
N ALA A 42 -5.08 13.63 12.45
CA ALA A 42 -6.39 14.19 12.15
C ALA A 42 -6.29 15.52 11.39
N ASP A 43 -5.32 16.37 11.73
CA ASP A 43 -5.13 17.68 11.10
C ASP A 43 -4.78 17.55 9.62
N GLN A 44 -3.81 16.68 9.27
CA GLN A 44 -3.45 16.44 7.88
C GLN A 44 -4.59 15.82 7.05
N LEU A 45 -5.44 15.01 7.69
CA LEU A 45 -6.63 14.48 7.03
C LEU A 45 -7.71 15.56 6.84
N ALA A 46 -7.85 16.47 7.78
CA ALA A 46 -8.78 17.59 7.66
C ALA A 46 -8.33 18.55 6.55
N GLU A 47 -7.03 18.86 6.47
CA GLU A 47 -6.45 19.64 5.36
C GLU A 47 -6.74 18.96 4.01
N LEU A 48 -6.48 17.65 3.90
CA LEU A 48 -6.75 16.90 2.68
C LEU A 48 -8.24 16.90 2.30
N ALA A 49 -9.14 16.77 3.29
CA ALA A 49 -10.58 16.81 3.06
C ALA A 49 -11.07 18.20 2.62
N ALA A 50 -10.39 19.27 3.03
CA ALA A 50 -10.70 20.62 2.59
C ALA A 50 -10.35 20.89 1.12
N GLU A 51 -9.41 20.11 0.53
CA GLU A 51 -9.00 20.28 -0.87
C GLU A 51 -10.05 19.77 -1.88
N ASN A 52 -10.90 18.82 -1.49
CA ASN A 52 -11.91 18.27 -2.39
C ASN A 52 -13.16 17.78 -1.62
N ALA A 53 -14.34 18.27 -2.03
CA ALA A 53 -15.61 17.95 -1.40
C ALA A 53 -15.99 16.45 -1.42
N ASN A 54 -15.33 15.63 -2.24
CA ASN A 54 -15.53 14.18 -2.29
C ASN A 54 -14.66 13.42 -1.28
N ILE A 55 -13.80 14.09 -0.51
CA ILE A 55 -12.95 13.46 0.51
C ILE A 55 -13.61 13.56 1.88
N ARG A 56 -13.61 12.47 2.62
CA ARG A 56 -14.12 12.36 4.00
C ARG A 56 -13.04 11.83 4.93
N SER A 57 -12.78 12.54 6.02
CA SER A 57 -11.75 12.22 7.00
C SER A 57 -12.26 11.28 8.08
N TYR A 58 -11.53 10.19 8.32
CA TYR A 58 -11.74 9.21 9.39
C TYR A 58 -10.41 8.90 10.07
N PRO A 59 -10.03 9.67 11.10
CA PRO A 59 -8.78 9.42 11.84
C PRO A 59 -8.72 8.00 12.40
N LEU A 60 -7.60 7.31 12.17
CA LEU A 60 -7.45 5.90 12.55
C LEU A 60 -5.97 5.56 12.77
N ASP A 61 -5.68 4.87 13.87
CA ASP A 61 -4.49 4.04 13.99
C ASP A 61 -4.83 2.61 13.54
N VAL A 62 -4.24 2.17 12.43
CA VAL A 62 -4.50 0.85 11.85
C VAL A 62 -4.06 -0.31 12.76
N THR A 63 -3.26 -0.05 13.77
CA THR A 63 -2.83 -1.06 14.75
C THR A 63 -3.90 -1.38 15.79
N ASP A 64 -4.96 -0.58 15.86
CA ASP A 64 -6.15 -0.84 16.68
C ASP A 64 -7.24 -1.54 15.83
N LEU A 65 -7.34 -2.87 16.00
CA LEU A 65 -8.28 -3.70 15.25
C LEU A 65 -9.76 -3.35 15.54
N ALA A 66 -10.08 -2.93 16.77
CA ALA A 66 -11.42 -2.54 17.13
C ALA A 66 -11.79 -1.20 16.46
N ALA A 67 -10.85 -0.26 16.43
CA ALA A 67 -10.99 1.00 15.71
C ALA A 67 -11.14 0.77 14.20
N CYS A 68 -10.40 -0.18 13.60
CA CYS A 68 -10.57 -0.53 12.17
C CYS A 68 -12.01 -0.96 11.85
N ARG A 69 -12.58 -1.86 12.66
CA ARG A 69 -13.98 -2.32 12.48
C ARG A 69 -14.98 -1.19 12.65
N LYS A 70 -14.82 -0.36 13.69
CA LYS A 70 -15.68 0.80 13.94
C LYS A 70 -15.61 1.79 12.78
N THR A 71 -14.41 2.10 12.31
CA THR A 71 -14.21 3.04 11.20
C THR A 71 -14.83 2.52 9.90
N ALA A 72 -14.63 1.25 9.55
CA ALA A 72 -15.27 0.65 8.37
C ALA A 72 -16.80 0.76 8.44
N ALA A 73 -17.40 0.46 9.60
CA ALA A 73 -18.84 0.57 9.81
C ALA A 73 -19.34 2.02 9.71
N SER A 74 -18.60 2.99 10.28
CA SER A 74 -18.92 4.42 10.16
C SER A 74 -18.86 4.89 8.70
N ILE A 75 -17.81 4.51 7.96
CA ILE A 75 -17.67 4.86 6.54
C ILE A 75 -18.87 4.32 5.74
N GLU A 76 -19.22 3.04 5.91
CA GLU A 76 -20.35 2.44 5.18
C GLU A 76 -21.69 3.07 5.55
N ALA A 77 -21.88 3.52 6.80
CA ALA A 77 -23.07 4.22 7.24
C ALA A 77 -23.16 5.65 6.65
N ASP A 78 -22.03 6.35 6.56
CA ASP A 78 -22.00 7.76 6.16
C ASP A 78 -22.02 7.94 4.63
N ILE A 79 -21.28 7.10 3.88
CA ILE A 79 -21.05 7.31 2.45
C ILE A 79 -21.37 6.08 1.58
N GLY A 80 -21.88 5.01 2.19
CA GLY A 80 -22.32 3.81 1.49
C GLY A 80 -21.26 2.71 1.40
N PRO A 81 -21.62 1.62 0.73
CA PRO A 81 -20.81 0.41 0.66
C PRO A 81 -19.43 0.67 0.04
N LEU A 82 -18.37 0.13 0.65
CA LEU A 82 -17.01 0.25 0.17
C LEU A 82 -16.75 -0.60 -1.09
N ASP A 83 -16.54 0.03 -2.24
CA ASP A 83 -16.23 -0.66 -3.49
C ASP A 83 -14.75 -1.08 -3.56
N LEU A 84 -13.83 -0.19 -3.12
CA LEU A 84 -12.39 -0.42 -3.12
C LEU A 84 -11.78 0.01 -1.79
N VAL A 85 -10.86 -0.80 -1.27
CA VAL A 85 -10.05 -0.45 -0.10
C VAL A 85 -8.58 -0.55 -0.46
N VAL A 86 -7.84 0.56 -0.31
CA VAL A 86 -6.40 0.66 -0.55
C VAL A 86 -5.68 0.81 0.79
N MET A 87 -4.87 -0.16 1.15
CA MET A 87 -4.13 -0.16 2.42
C MET A 87 -2.71 0.36 2.17
N ALA A 88 -2.55 1.69 2.27
CA ALA A 88 -1.25 2.36 2.06
C ALA A 88 -0.59 2.81 3.37
N ALA A 89 -1.19 2.57 4.52
CA ALA A 89 -0.55 2.82 5.81
C ALA A 89 0.72 1.97 5.95
N GLY A 90 1.80 2.61 6.37
CA GLY A 90 3.07 1.93 6.55
C GLY A 90 4.14 2.83 7.11
N ILE A 91 5.18 2.23 7.65
CA ILE A 91 6.39 2.89 8.13
C ILE A 91 7.62 2.22 7.51
N TRP A 92 8.68 3.02 7.36
CA TRP A 92 9.99 2.61 6.91
C TRP A 92 11.01 2.96 7.99
N ILE A 93 11.67 1.95 8.54
CA ILE A 93 12.73 2.12 9.53
C ILE A 93 13.99 1.49 8.93
N ILE A 94 14.99 2.30 8.62
CA ILE A 94 16.25 1.83 8.06
C ILE A 94 17.07 1.21 9.20
N ARG A 95 17.44 -0.06 9.05
CA ARG A 95 18.34 -0.76 9.97
C ARG A 95 19.26 -1.69 9.17
N ASP A 96 20.49 -1.76 9.62
CA ASP A 96 21.49 -2.75 9.23
C ASP A 96 21.73 -3.74 10.38
N ILE A 97 22.76 -4.58 10.28
CA ILE A 97 23.05 -5.56 11.31
C ILE A 97 23.62 -4.92 12.59
N GLU A 98 24.28 -3.77 12.47
CA GLU A 98 24.91 -3.06 13.59
C GLU A 98 23.87 -2.29 14.41
N SER A 99 22.84 -1.77 13.76
CA SER A 99 21.76 -0.97 14.36
C SER A 99 20.48 -1.76 14.59
N PHE A 100 20.47 -3.08 14.36
CA PHE A 100 19.29 -3.92 14.46
C PHE A 100 18.68 -3.92 15.87
N GLN A 101 17.37 -3.64 15.92
CA GLN A 101 16.55 -3.71 17.11
C GLN A 101 15.27 -4.48 16.80
N ALA A 102 14.94 -5.48 17.61
CA ALA A 102 13.75 -6.32 17.41
C ALA A 102 12.45 -5.50 17.51
N GLU A 103 12.43 -4.50 18.37
CA GLU A 103 11.30 -3.58 18.59
C GLU A 103 10.91 -2.86 17.31
N ASP A 104 11.89 -2.44 16.50
CA ASP A 104 11.65 -1.79 15.21
C ASP A 104 11.02 -2.75 14.19
N SER A 105 11.48 -4.01 14.17
CA SER A 105 10.89 -5.05 13.32
C SER A 105 9.45 -5.37 13.76
N ILE A 106 9.20 -5.49 15.07
CA ILE A 106 7.86 -5.71 15.63
C ILE A 106 6.95 -4.52 15.29
N LYS A 107 7.43 -3.28 15.51
CA LYS A 107 6.68 -2.07 15.19
C LYS A 107 6.33 -1.99 13.71
N ALA A 108 7.30 -2.27 12.83
CA ALA A 108 7.07 -2.28 11.38
C ALA A 108 6.04 -3.36 10.99
N MET A 109 6.10 -4.56 11.57
CA MET A 109 5.15 -5.63 11.31
C MET A 109 3.74 -5.26 11.76
N ARG A 110 3.60 -4.69 12.95
CA ARG A 110 2.30 -4.21 13.48
C ARG A 110 1.65 -3.18 12.56
N VAL A 111 2.40 -2.17 12.13
CA VAL A 111 1.82 -1.12 11.28
C VAL A 111 1.57 -1.63 9.87
N ASN A 112 2.59 -2.22 9.22
CA ASN A 112 2.55 -2.52 7.79
C ASN A 112 1.72 -3.75 7.45
N TYR A 113 1.76 -4.79 8.30
CA TYR A 113 1.08 -6.06 8.03
C TYR A 113 -0.18 -6.23 8.88
N GLU A 114 -0.06 -6.20 10.22
CA GLU A 114 -1.21 -6.41 11.09
C GLU A 114 -2.28 -5.33 10.88
N GLY A 115 -1.85 -4.06 10.68
CA GLY A 115 -2.76 -2.98 10.32
C GLY A 115 -3.53 -3.24 9.03
N ALA A 116 -2.86 -3.73 7.98
CA ALA A 116 -3.53 -4.11 6.74
C ALA A 116 -4.48 -5.31 6.94
N ALA A 117 -4.06 -6.32 7.70
CA ALA A 117 -4.90 -7.46 8.04
C ALA A 117 -6.15 -7.04 8.84
N GLY A 118 -6.01 -6.08 9.78
CA GLY A 118 -7.13 -5.51 10.53
C GLY A 118 -8.13 -4.77 9.66
N VAL A 119 -7.65 -4.04 8.65
CA VAL A 119 -8.54 -3.39 7.66
C VAL A 119 -9.26 -4.43 6.80
N VAL A 120 -8.55 -5.48 6.35
CA VAL A 120 -9.18 -6.60 5.62
C VAL A 120 -10.27 -7.26 6.47
N ASP A 121 -10.00 -7.59 7.74
CA ASP A 121 -10.97 -8.16 8.67
C ASP A 121 -12.22 -7.26 8.82
N ALA A 122 -12.02 -5.96 8.86
CA ALA A 122 -13.11 -4.99 9.01
C ALA A 122 -14.05 -4.93 7.80
N VAL A 123 -13.54 -5.07 6.56
CA VAL A 123 -14.35 -4.90 5.34
C VAL A 123 -14.88 -6.21 4.75
N LEU A 124 -14.20 -7.34 4.99
CA LEU A 124 -14.58 -8.63 4.42
C LEU A 124 -16.01 -9.05 4.70
N PRO A 125 -16.58 -8.91 5.92
CA PRO A 125 -17.96 -9.33 6.19
C PRO A 125 -18.98 -8.64 5.29
N SER A 126 -18.83 -7.33 5.06
CA SER A 126 -19.71 -6.55 4.19
C SER A 126 -19.52 -6.91 2.73
N MET A 127 -18.29 -6.97 2.24
CA MET A 127 -17.98 -7.35 0.87
C MET A 127 -18.45 -8.78 0.53
N ARG A 128 -18.29 -9.74 1.44
CA ARG A 128 -18.80 -11.12 1.25
C ARG A 128 -20.32 -11.17 1.15
N ARG A 129 -21.05 -10.46 2.02
CA ARG A 129 -22.54 -10.42 1.97
C ARG A 129 -23.03 -9.85 0.64
N ARG A 130 -22.37 -8.80 0.14
CA ARG A 130 -22.72 -8.15 -1.14
C ARG A 130 -22.22 -8.91 -2.36
N ARG A 131 -21.30 -9.86 -2.17
CA ARG A 131 -20.53 -10.53 -3.24
C ARG A 131 -19.87 -9.54 -4.19
N ALA A 132 -19.38 -8.43 -3.65
CA ALA A 132 -18.73 -7.35 -4.38
C ALA A 132 -17.74 -6.63 -3.48
N GLY A 133 -16.58 -6.28 -4.00
CA GLY A 133 -15.54 -5.52 -3.32
C GLY A 133 -14.20 -5.66 -4.02
N HIS A 134 -13.29 -4.76 -3.66
CA HIS A 134 -11.94 -4.76 -4.20
C HIS A 134 -10.93 -4.42 -3.08
N ILE A 135 -9.97 -5.28 -2.85
CA ILE A 135 -8.96 -5.17 -1.78
C ILE A 135 -7.59 -5.00 -2.44
N ALA A 136 -6.86 -3.94 -2.09
CA ALA A 136 -5.59 -3.59 -2.69
C ALA A 136 -4.55 -3.14 -1.66
N PRO A 137 -3.77 -4.06 -1.05
CA PRO A 137 -2.65 -3.68 -0.18
C PRO A 137 -1.50 -3.04 -0.98
N VAL A 138 -0.86 -2.04 -0.36
CA VAL A 138 0.37 -1.41 -0.90
C VAL A 138 1.58 -2.07 -0.23
N ALA A 139 2.19 -3.01 -0.96
CA ALA A 139 3.45 -3.64 -0.58
C ALA A 139 4.66 -2.85 -1.11
N SER A 140 5.61 -3.48 -1.76
CA SER A 140 6.78 -2.87 -2.41
C SER A 140 7.53 -3.93 -3.21
N VAL A 141 8.30 -3.50 -4.20
CA VAL A 141 9.31 -4.38 -4.86
C VAL A 141 10.36 -4.90 -3.87
N ALA A 142 10.57 -4.20 -2.74
CA ALA A 142 11.42 -4.67 -1.64
C ALA A 142 10.90 -5.95 -0.96
N GLY A 143 9.62 -6.28 -1.12
CA GLY A 143 9.03 -7.52 -0.64
C GLY A 143 9.35 -8.76 -1.48
N TYR A 144 9.94 -8.61 -2.67
CA TYR A 144 10.25 -9.77 -3.52
C TYR A 144 11.44 -10.58 -3.00
N ARG A 145 12.42 -9.92 -2.40
CA ARG A 145 13.61 -10.54 -1.83
C ARG A 145 14.25 -9.61 -0.81
N GLY A 146 14.83 -10.17 0.26
CA GLY A 146 15.55 -9.38 1.26
C GLY A 146 16.70 -8.60 0.63
N ILE A 147 16.74 -7.30 0.86
CA ILE A 147 17.78 -6.38 0.38
C ILE A 147 18.51 -5.77 1.58
N PRO A 148 19.77 -5.38 1.45
CA PRO A 148 20.53 -4.72 2.52
C PRO A 148 19.77 -3.51 3.09
N ARG A 149 19.95 -3.23 4.38
CA ARG A 149 19.35 -2.11 5.14
C ARG A 149 17.81 -2.11 5.23
N ALA A 150 17.13 -3.14 4.71
CA ALA A 150 15.67 -3.28 4.74
C ALA A 150 15.20 -4.42 5.66
N VAL A 151 16.00 -4.81 6.66
CA VAL A 151 15.73 -5.96 7.53
C VAL A 151 14.42 -5.82 8.32
N THR A 152 13.99 -4.60 8.66
CA THR A 152 12.72 -4.32 9.33
C THR A 152 11.53 -4.22 8.37
N TYR A 153 11.77 -3.80 7.12
CA TYR A 153 10.72 -3.43 6.17
C TYR A 153 10.41 -4.54 5.15
N ALA A 154 11.44 -5.10 4.51
CA ALA A 154 11.26 -6.10 3.46
C ALA A 154 10.41 -7.30 3.92
N PRO A 155 10.59 -7.85 5.15
CA PRO A 155 9.72 -8.92 5.65
C PRO A 155 8.24 -8.53 5.73
N THR A 156 7.93 -7.28 6.12
CA THR A 156 6.54 -6.82 6.20
C THR A 156 5.88 -6.73 4.83
N LYS A 157 6.65 -6.32 3.82
CA LYS A 157 6.15 -6.21 2.44
C LYS A 157 6.06 -7.59 1.75
N ALA A 158 6.95 -8.51 2.09
CA ALA A 158 6.83 -9.92 1.69
C ALA A 158 5.56 -10.58 2.28
N ALA A 159 5.26 -10.30 3.55
CA ALA A 159 4.05 -10.79 4.21
C ALA A 159 2.76 -10.26 3.52
N LEU A 160 2.71 -8.98 3.13
CA LEU A 160 1.59 -8.41 2.38
C LEU A 160 1.41 -9.06 1.01
N ILE A 161 2.50 -9.34 0.29
CA ILE A 161 2.46 -10.05 -0.99
C ILE A 161 1.87 -11.44 -0.78
N ALA A 162 2.41 -12.21 0.17
CA ALA A 162 1.93 -13.55 0.48
C ALA A 162 0.45 -13.57 0.90
N MET A 163 0.02 -12.60 1.72
CA MET A 163 -1.38 -12.44 2.11
C MET A 163 -2.29 -12.21 0.91
N ALA A 164 -1.92 -11.29 0.01
CA ALA A 164 -2.70 -11.00 -1.18
C ALA A 164 -2.77 -12.20 -2.15
N GLU A 165 -1.66 -12.92 -2.34
CA GLU A 165 -1.60 -14.15 -3.13
C GLU A 165 -2.53 -15.22 -2.57
N ALA A 166 -2.46 -15.49 -1.26
CA ALA A 166 -3.31 -16.47 -0.58
C ALA A 166 -4.79 -16.11 -0.66
N MET A 167 -5.13 -14.83 -0.53
CA MET A 167 -6.53 -14.37 -0.59
C MET A 167 -7.12 -14.40 -2.00
N ARG A 168 -6.32 -14.28 -3.04
CA ARG A 168 -6.77 -14.06 -4.43
C ARG A 168 -7.85 -15.04 -4.88
N THR A 169 -7.57 -16.34 -4.76
CA THR A 169 -8.45 -17.40 -5.27
C THR A 169 -9.73 -17.53 -4.43
N ASP A 170 -9.61 -17.44 -3.10
CA ASP A 170 -10.76 -17.59 -2.21
C ASP A 170 -11.68 -16.38 -2.29
N ALA A 171 -11.13 -15.16 -2.36
CA ALA A 171 -11.88 -13.93 -2.49
C ALA A 171 -12.72 -13.90 -3.79
N GLN A 172 -12.16 -14.42 -4.89
CA GLN A 172 -12.86 -14.49 -6.18
C GLN A 172 -14.16 -15.30 -6.11
N ARG A 173 -14.21 -16.39 -5.33
CA ARG A 173 -15.43 -17.19 -5.10
C ARG A 173 -16.54 -16.39 -4.42
N HIS A 174 -16.18 -15.31 -3.74
CA HIS A 174 -17.09 -14.37 -3.07
C HIS A 174 -17.34 -13.10 -3.88
N GLY A 175 -16.91 -13.04 -5.15
CA GLY A 175 -17.07 -11.84 -5.99
C GLY A 175 -16.16 -10.67 -5.55
N ILE A 176 -15.12 -10.92 -4.77
CA ILE A 176 -14.19 -9.92 -4.27
C ILE A 176 -12.90 -9.98 -5.10
N LYS A 177 -12.51 -8.84 -5.66
CA LYS A 177 -11.24 -8.67 -6.38
C LYS A 177 -10.11 -8.40 -5.38
N VAL A 178 -8.98 -9.07 -5.56
CA VAL A 178 -7.74 -8.80 -4.79
C VAL A 178 -6.63 -8.47 -5.76
N GLN A 179 -5.97 -7.34 -5.57
CA GLN A 179 -4.77 -6.93 -6.30
C GLN A 179 -3.70 -6.50 -5.31
N ILE A 180 -2.43 -6.61 -5.68
CA ILE A 180 -1.29 -6.13 -4.90
C ILE A 180 -0.61 -4.97 -5.62
N ILE A 181 -0.28 -3.90 -4.89
CA ILE A 181 0.45 -2.74 -5.41
C ILE A 181 1.88 -2.84 -4.91
N ASN A 182 2.84 -2.93 -5.82
CA ASN A 182 4.26 -3.06 -5.54
C ASN A 182 5.04 -1.87 -6.11
N PRO A 183 5.04 -0.70 -5.44
CA PRO A 183 5.84 0.43 -5.86
C PRO A 183 7.34 0.15 -5.74
N GLY A 184 8.14 0.76 -6.62
CA GLY A 184 9.53 1.04 -6.37
C GLY A 184 9.70 2.31 -5.53
N PHE A 185 10.74 3.10 -5.83
CA PHE A 185 10.97 4.36 -5.13
C PHE A 185 10.00 5.43 -5.64
N VAL A 186 9.27 6.03 -4.71
CA VAL A 186 8.37 7.17 -4.93
C VAL A 186 8.76 8.27 -3.95
N ARG A 187 8.89 9.52 -4.43
CA ARG A 187 9.23 10.68 -3.61
C ARG A 187 8.11 10.95 -2.60
N THR A 188 8.40 10.75 -1.34
CA THR A 188 7.45 10.89 -0.23
C THR A 188 8.22 11.22 1.04
N PRO A 189 7.61 11.76 2.09
CA PRO A 189 8.28 11.96 3.37
C PRO A 189 8.94 10.68 3.92
N MET A 190 8.42 9.51 3.57
CA MET A 190 9.01 8.22 3.94
C MET A 190 10.38 7.99 3.28
N THR A 191 10.57 8.45 2.05
CA THR A 191 11.80 8.25 1.27
C THR A 191 12.79 9.41 1.37
N ASP A 192 12.38 10.55 1.92
CA ASP A 192 13.24 11.73 2.07
C ASP A 192 14.39 11.50 3.06
N SER A 193 14.24 10.54 3.98
CA SER A 193 15.30 10.14 4.93
C SER A 193 16.31 9.14 4.36
N ASN A 194 16.15 8.70 3.10
CA ASN A 194 17.06 7.75 2.49
C ASN A 194 18.38 8.43 2.10
N ASP A 195 19.48 7.85 2.53
CA ASP A 195 20.87 8.27 2.27
C ASP A 195 21.56 7.41 1.19
N PHE A 196 20.80 6.64 0.43
CA PHE A 196 21.28 5.74 -0.61
C PHE A 196 20.62 6.03 -1.97
N PRO A 197 21.25 5.58 -3.08
CA PRO A 197 20.68 5.80 -4.41
C PRO A 197 19.30 5.16 -4.58
N MET A 198 18.36 5.95 -5.10
CA MET A 198 16.98 5.50 -5.41
C MET A 198 16.79 5.47 -6.93
N PRO A 199 17.20 4.39 -7.61
CA PRO A 199 17.08 4.31 -9.06
C PRO A 199 15.62 4.36 -9.50
N PHE A 200 15.38 5.11 -10.58
CA PHE A 200 14.05 5.29 -11.16
C PHE A 200 13.03 5.91 -10.20
N LEU A 201 13.45 6.83 -9.33
CA LEU A 201 12.58 7.56 -8.42
C LEU A 201 11.42 8.23 -9.20
N MET A 202 10.20 7.98 -8.76
CA MET A 202 8.98 8.52 -9.37
C MET A 202 8.36 9.61 -8.50
N GLN A 203 7.57 10.50 -9.12
CA GLN A 203 6.73 11.44 -8.38
C GLN A 203 5.42 10.76 -7.93
N PRO A 204 4.81 11.23 -6.82
CA PRO A 204 3.54 10.67 -6.32
C PRO A 204 2.41 10.69 -7.36
N GLU A 205 2.35 11.74 -8.19
CA GLU A 205 1.35 11.91 -9.23
C GLU A 205 1.46 10.82 -10.31
N ASP A 206 2.68 10.48 -10.72
CA ASP A 206 2.91 9.42 -11.70
C ASP A 206 2.65 8.03 -11.09
N ALA A 207 2.97 7.85 -9.82
CA ALA A 207 2.66 6.62 -9.09
C ALA A 207 1.15 6.42 -8.97
N SER A 208 0.40 7.46 -8.58
CA SER A 208 -1.05 7.43 -8.45
C SER A 208 -1.74 7.09 -9.78
N LYS A 209 -1.34 7.72 -10.90
CA LYS A 209 -1.86 7.40 -12.23
C LYS A 209 -1.65 5.92 -12.59
N ARG A 210 -0.48 5.35 -12.28
CA ARG A 210 -0.19 3.93 -12.52
C ARG A 210 -1.01 3.01 -11.62
N ILE A 211 -1.24 3.41 -10.37
CA ILE A 211 -2.10 2.67 -9.44
C ILE A 211 -3.53 2.66 -9.96
N ILE A 212 -4.11 3.80 -10.31
CA ILE A 212 -5.48 3.89 -10.83
C ILE A 212 -5.65 3.03 -12.08
N ALA A 213 -4.76 3.18 -13.07
CA ALA A 213 -4.80 2.38 -14.29
C ALA A 213 -4.65 0.87 -14.01
N GLY A 214 -3.82 0.50 -13.05
CA GLY A 214 -3.65 -0.88 -12.62
C GLY A 214 -4.88 -1.44 -11.91
N LEU A 215 -5.48 -0.68 -11.00
CA LEU A 215 -6.69 -1.07 -10.27
C LEU A 215 -7.89 -1.29 -11.22
N GLN A 216 -7.97 -0.54 -12.32
CA GLN A 216 -8.98 -0.72 -13.37
C GLN A 216 -8.74 -1.96 -14.25
N SER A 217 -7.53 -2.53 -14.23
CA SER A 217 -7.18 -3.73 -15.01
C SER A 217 -7.46 -5.01 -14.22
N ASP A 218 -7.43 -6.17 -14.91
CA ASP A 218 -7.58 -7.49 -14.27
C ASP A 218 -6.26 -8.10 -13.78
N ARG A 219 -5.15 -7.38 -13.91
CA ARG A 219 -3.83 -7.84 -13.45
C ARG A 219 -3.83 -7.96 -11.93
N PHE A 220 -3.30 -9.06 -11.41
CA PHE A 220 -3.15 -9.23 -9.96
C PHE A 220 -2.16 -8.23 -9.38
N GLU A 221 -1.04 -8.03 -10.05
CA GLU A 221 0.04 -7.19 -9.58
C GLU A 221 0.11 -5.86 -10.35
N ILE A 222 0.13 -4.78 -9.58
CA ILE A 222 0.35 -3.40 -10.06
C ILE A 222 1.74 -3.00 -9.63
N VAL A 223 2.72 -3.09 -10.54
CA VAL A 223 4.13 -2.84 -10.23
C VAL A 223 4.70 -1.75 -11.11
N PHE A 224 5.46 -0.85 -10.51
CA PHE A 224 6.12 0.26 -11.18
C PHE A 224 7.34 0.77 -10.41
N PRO A 225 8.33 1.37 -11.09
CA PRO A 225 8.50 1.39 -12.55
C PRO A 225 8.89 0.01 -13.11
N ALA A 226 8.51 -0.29 -14.34
CA ALA A 226 8.70 -1.62 -14.93
C ALA A 226 10.18 -2.07 -14.95
N ARG A 227 11.11 -1.14 -15.21
CA ARG A 227 12.56 -1.44 -15.22
C ARG A 227 13.04 -1.99 -13.86
N LEU A 228 12.68 -1.32 -12.76
CA LEU A 228 13.05 -1.79 -11.41
C LEU A 228 12.36 -3.11 -11.09
N ALA A 229 11.09 -3.26 -11.45
CA ALA A 229 10.35 -4.51 -11.24
C ALA A 229 11.00 -5.71 -11.93
N ILE A 230 11.45 -5.55 -13.18
CA ILE A 230 12.15 -6.61 -13.93
C ILE A 230 13.45 -6.98 -13.21
N ILE A 231 14.26 -6.00 -12.82
CA ILE A 231 15.51 -6.23 -12.08
C ILE A 231 15.23 -7.02 -10.80
N MET A 232 14.27 -6.58 -9.99
CA MET A 232 13.95 -7.23 -8.72
C MET A 232 13.39 -8.64 -8.90
N LYS A 233 12.57 -8.88 -9.93
CA LYS A 233 12.07 -10.21 -10.27
C LYS A 233 13.19 -11.14 -10.74
N LEU A 234 14.13 -10.66 -11.54
CA LEU A 234 15.30 -11.43 -11.94
C LEU A 234 16.19 -11.75 -10.73
N LEU A 235 16.43 -10.79 -9.83
CA LEU A 235 17.16 -11.02 -8.59
C LEU A 235 16.49 -12.09 -7.72
N ARG A 236 15.15 -12.15 -7.69
CA ARG A 236 14.39 -13.18 -6.96
C ARG A 236 14.69 -14.60 -7.44
N LEU A 237 14.94 -14.78 -8.73
CA LEU A 237 15.22 -16.09 -9.35
C LEU A 237 16.65 -16.58 -9.14
N LEU A 238 17.58 -15.71 -8.74
CA LEU A 238 18.98 -16.10 -8.59
C LEU A 238 19.18 -17.09 -7.44
N PRO A 239 20.02 -18.12 -7.58
CA PRO A 239 20.51 -18.92 -6.46
C PRO A 239 21.15 -18.03 -5.39
N TYR A 240 21.05 -18.39 -4.11
CA TYR A 240 21.54 -17.58 -2.99
C TYR A 240 23.02 -17.21 -3.10
N ARG A 241 23.89 -18.11 -3.55
CA ARG A 241 25.32 -17.83 -3.72
C ARG A 241 25.58 -16.66 -4.68
N LEU A 242 24.89 -16.64 -5.83
CA LEU A 242 25.02 -15.58 -6.82
C LEU A 242 24.36 -14.28 -6.33
N TYR A 243 23.20 -14.39 -5.71
CA TYR A 243 22.51 -13.24 -5.14
C TYR A 243 23.37 -12.52 -4.10
N PHE A 244 23.89 -13.23 -3.09
CA PHE A 244 24.69 -12.62 -2.04
C PHE A 244 26.04 -12.09 -2.56
N TRP A 245 26.62 -12.75 -3.54
CA TRP A 245 27.82 -12.22 -4.21
C TRP A 245 27.55 -10.86 -4.90
N LEU A 246 26.41 -10.72 -5.59
CA LEU A 246 25.97 -9.44 -6.16
C LEU A 246 25.70 -8.39 -5.07
N MET A 247 24.96 -8.75 -4.02
CA MET A 247 24.61 -7.81 -2.96
C MET A 247 25.85 -7.31 -2.20
N ALA A 248 26.82 -8.18 -1.93
CA ALA A 248 28.08 -7.77 -1.29
C ALA A 248 28.83 -6.71 -2.11
N ARG A 249 28.81 -6.80 -3.44
CA ARG A 249 29.41 -5.78 -4.31
C ARG A 249 28.67 -4.45 -4.34
N PHE A 250 27.35 -4.49 -4.12
CA PHE A 250 26.55 -3.27 -3.99
C PHE A 250 26.84 -2.56 -2.66
N VAL A 251 26.87 -3.29 -1.55
CA VAL A 251 27.11 -2.74 -0.21
C VAL A 251 28.53 -2.16 -0.08
N GLN A 252 29.54 -2.74 -0.76
CA GLN A 252 30.92 -2.22 -0.75
C GLN A 252 31.11 -0.93 -1.56
N ARG A 253 30.12 -0.51 -2.35
CA ARG A 253 30.18 0.69 -3.20
C ARG A 253 29.35 1.87 -2.67
N THR A 254 28.59 1.66 -1.61
CA THR A 254 27.83 2.67 -0.89
C THR A 254 28.44 2.91 0.48
#